data_40c9ab3a914141aa8c92cd2aeeb663da
#
_entry.id   40c9ab3a914141aa8c92cd2aeeb663da
#
_cell.length_a   1.000
_cell.length_b   1.000
_cell.length_c   1.000
_cell.angle_alpha   90.00
_cell.angle_beta   90.00
_cell.angle_gamma   90.00
#
_symmetry.space_group_name_H-M   'P 1'
#
loop_
_entity.id
_entity.type
_entity.pdbx_description
1 polymer ?
#
loop_
_entity_poly.entity_id
_entity_poly.type
_entity_poly.pdbx_seq_one_letter_code
_entity_poly.pdbx_strand_id
1 'polypeptide(L)'
;MEEIKNILIDFCKVNFKTDCDWYHWEINEDVLPKGIELPKGKNVNKNVSLKEQLHSKWSQSDIKIKGELIEYYIVQWGGIKSNNKETLTFYKTKPAEELINLGVKGVSSWSKALVLHDSNKYAIFDSRVSCSLNYLQIINESNNKILFPILPSRNNKISSANKYLKQISKNWVKLKNDKFYELYLSLLNETAKDLNTNISMIEMLLFAKATELIDKV
;
A
#
# COMPACT_ATOMS: atom_id res chain seq x y z
N MET A 1 19.13 -2.23 -3.84
CA MET A 1 18.11 -2.51 -2.80
C MET A 1 18.57 -2.03 -1.43
N GLU A 2 19.80 -2.29 -1.01
CA GLU A 2 20.29 -1.89 0.33
C GLU A 2 20.18 -0.37 0.59
N GLU A 3 20.54 0.46 -0.39
CA GLU A 3 20.46 1.93 -0.25
C GLU A 3 19.03 2.41 0.04
N ILE A 4 18.03 1.97 -0.73
CA ILE A 4 16.61 2.35 -0.51
C ILE A 4 16.08 1.78 0.81
N LYS A 5 16.54 0.61 1.24
CA LYS A 5 16.19 0.02 2.53
C LYS A 5 16.67 0.91 3.69
N ASN A 6 17.93 1.33 3.67
CA ASN A 6 18.48 2.21 4.69
C ASN A 6 17.75 3.57 4.75
N ILE A 7 17.47 4.16 3.58
CA ILE A 7 16.65 5.37 3.47
C ILE A 7 15.26 5.17 4.10
N LEU A 8 14.61 4.04 3.81
CA LEU A 8 13.29 3.73 4.35
C LEU A 8 13.31 3.51 5.86
N ILE A 9 14.34 2.83 6.39
CA ILE A 9 14.55 2.65 7.83
C ILE A 9 14.67 4.00 8.53
N ASP A 10 15.53 4.89 8.03
CA ASP A 10 15.75 6.20 8.65
C ASP A 10 14.50 7.08 8.56
N PHE A 11 13.80 7.05 7.43
CA PHE A 11 12.50 7.71 7.27
C PHE A 11 11.47 7.20 8.30
N CYS A 12 11.37 5.91 8.50
CA CYS A 12 10.46 5.32 9.48
C CYS A 12 10.85 5.70 10.91
N LYS A 13 12.14 5.61 11.28
CA LYS A 13 12.63 5.99 12.61
C LYS A 13 12.25 7.42 13.00
N VAL A 14 12.36 8.35 12.06
CA VAL A 14 11.99 9.76 12.28
C VAL A 14 10.49 9.92 12.48
N ASN A 15 9.68 9.27 11.65
CA ASN A 15 8.24 9.50 11.62
C ASN A 15 7.45 8.68 12.66
N PHE A 16 7.94 7.50 13.08
CA PHE A 16 7.29 6.71 14.13
C PHE A 16 7.49 7.27 15.55
N LYS A 17 8.48 8.14 15.75
CA LYS A 17 8.74 8.79 17.05
C LYS A 17 7.76 9.91 17.39
N THR A 18 6.90 10.31 16.45
CA THR A 18 5.95 11.40 16.69
C THR A 18 4.71 10.87 17.42
N ASP A 19 4.30 11.53 18.49
CA ASP A 19 3.04 11.21 19.22
C ASP A 19 1.78 11.61 18.43
N CYS A 20 1.93 12.30 17.30
CA CYS A 20 0.82 12.71 16.47
C CYS A 20 0.23 11.52 15.70
N ASP A 21 -1.07 11.57 15.46
CA ASP A 21 -1.73 10.66 14.52
C ASP A 21 -1.37 11.08 13.09
N TRP A 22 -0.33 10.46 12.54
CA TRP A 22 0.18 10.75 11.20
C TRP A 22 -0.65 10.08 10.09
N TYR A 23 -1.62 9.21 10.45
CA TYR A 23 -2.46 8.49 9.50
C TYR A 23 -3.89 9.01 9.54
N HIS A 24 -4.28 9.80 8.55
CA HIS A 24 -5.57 10.48 8.51
C HIS A 24 -6.63 9.78 7.66
N TRP A 25 -6.44 8.49 7.33
CA TRP A 25 -7.44 7.72 6.60
C TRP A 25 -8.52 7.24 7.56
N GLU A 26 -9.66 7.92 7.52
CA GLU A 26 -10.80 7.60 8.37
C GLU A 26 -11.57 6.40 7.82
N ILE A 27 -12.06 5.57 8.73
CA ILE A 27 -12.93 4.43 8.42
C ILE A 27 -14.36 4.88 8.68
N ASN A 28 -15.22 4.73 7.65
CA ASN A 28 -16.66 4.89 7.87
C ASN A 28 -17.19 3.65 8.60
N GLU A 29 -17.45 3.80 9.90
CA GLU A 29 -17.87 2.71 10.78
C GLU A 29 -19.29 2.20 10.49
N ASP A 30 -20.15 3.03 9.84
CA ASP A 30 -21.55 2.67 9.50
C ASP A 30 -21.65 1.57 8.44
N VAL A 31 -20.58 1.36 7.66
CA VAL A 31 -20.55 0.38 6.56
C VAL A 31 -19.58 -0.78 6.81
N LEU A 32 -19.12 -0.95 8.04
CA LEU A 32 -18.24 -2.05 8.42
C LEU A 32 -18.90 -3.42 8.15
N PRO A 33 -18.14 -4.39 7.65
CA PRO A 33 -18.63 -5.77 7.54
C PRO A 33 -19.05 -6.30 8.91
N LYS A 34 -20.15 -7.04 8.96
CA LYS A 34 -20.69 -7.59 10.21
C LYS A 34 -19.61 -8.32 11.02
N GLY A 35 -19.49 -8.02 12.31
CA GLY A 35 -18.54 -8.64 13.23
C GLY A 35 -17.11 -8.11 13.11
N ILE A 36 -16.91 -6.96 12.48
CA ILE A 36 -15.68 -6.16 12.57
C ILE A 36 -15.90 -5.08 13.62
N GLU A 37 -15.01 -5.00 14.60
CA GLU A 37 -15.05 -4.01 15.69
C GLU A 37 -13.69 -3.29 15.75
N LEU A 38 -13.73 -1.96 15.70
CA LEU A 38 -12.51 -1.16 15.70
C LEU A 38 -12.13 -0.72 17.12
N PRO A 39 -10.83 -0.73 17.45
CA PRO A 39 -10.39 -0.19 18.73
C PRO A 39 -10.63 1.32 18.80
N LYS A 40 -10.81 1.85 20.00
CA LYS A 40 -10.79 3.30 20.23
C LYS A 40 -9.37 3.85 20.00
N GLY A 41 -9.27 5.12 19.60
CA GLY A 41 -7.99 5.82 19.49
C GLY A 41 -7.60 6.19 18.07
N LYS A 42 -6.28 6.19 17.80
CA LYS A 42 -5.68 6.72 16.57
C LYS A 42 -6.11 5.94 15.32
N ASN A 43 -6.28 6.64 14.19
CA ASN A 43 -6.65 6.04 12.91
C ASN A 43 -5.65 4.96 12.44
N VAL A 44 -4.37 5.10 12.75
CA VAL A 44 -3.38 4.07 12.43
C VAL A 44 -3.73 2.74 13.09
N ASN A 45 -4.07 2.72 14.38
CA ASN A 45 -4.42 1.50 15.09
C ASN A 45 -5.75 0.89 14.59
N LYS A 46 -6.75 1.75 14.29
CA LYS A 46 -8.01 1.31 13.69
C LYS A 46 -7.78 0.61 12.34
N ASN A 47 -6.93 1.18 11.49
CA ASN A 47 -6.66 0.62 10.16
C ASN A 47 -5.80 -0.65 10.20
N VAL A 48 -4.84 -0.78 11.12
CA VAL A 48 -4.11 -2.03 11.35
C VAL A 48 -5.08 -3.11 11.81
N SER A 49 -5.89 -2.83 12.84
CA SER A 49 -6.89 -3.77 13.35
C SER A 49 -7.91 -4.16 12.28
N LEU A 50 -8.35 -3.22 11.43
CA LEU A 50 -9.24 -3.51 10.31
C LEU A 50 -8.61 -4.55 9.36
N LYS A 51 -7.36 -4.37 8.96
CA LYS A 51 -6.66 -5.30 8.05
C LYS A 51 -6.57 -6.71 8.66
N GLU A 52 -6.22 -6.82 9.94
CA GLU A 52 -6.11 -8.08 10.66
C GLU A 52 -7.46 -8.80 10.78
N GLN A 53 -8.50 -8.08 11.18
CA GLN A 53 -9.84 -8.65 11.32
C GLN A 53 -10.46 -9.06 9.98
N LEU A 54 -10.23 -8.26 8.92
CA LEU A 54 -10.68 -8.62 7.57
C LEU A 54 -9.96 -9.88 7.06
N HIS A 55 -8.65 -10.01 7.28
CA HIS A 55 -7.90 -11.23 6.97
C HIS A 55 -8.44 -12.43 7.75
N SER A 56 -8.58 -12.31 9.07
CA SER A 56 -9.13 -13.40 9.92
C SER A 56 -10.51 -13.84 9.43
N LYS A 57 -11.39 -12.89 9.12
CA LYS A 57 -12.71 -13.18 8.60
C LYS A 57 -12.66 -13.82 7.20
N TRP A 58 -11.78 -13.34 6.32
CA TRP A 58 -11.56 -13.90 4.99
C TRP A 58 -11.20 -15.38 5.04
N SER A 59 -10.26 -15.76 5.91
CA SER A 59 -9.77 -17.14 6.03
C SER A 59 -10.85 -18.14 6.47
N GLN A 60 -11.86 -17.66 7.22
CA GLN A 60 -12.95 -18.48 7.77
C GLN A 60 -14.26 -18.41 6.97
N SER A 61 -14.30 -17.62 5.90
CA SER A 61 -15.53 -17.30 5.18
C SER A 61 -15.70 -18.11 3.91
N ASP A 62 -16.97 -18.34 3.56
CA ASP A 62 -17.37 -18.87 2.25
C ASP A 62 -17.15 -17.84 1.13
N ILE A 63 -17.37 -18.26 -0.10
CA ILE A 63 -17.15 -17.43 -1.29
C ILE A 63 -18.08 -16.21 -1.37
N LYS A 64 -19.29 -16.28 -0.77
CA LYS A 64 -20.22 -15.16 -0.75
C LYS A 64 -19.71 -14.05 0.15
N ILE A 65 -19.36 -14.39 1.38
CA ILE A 65 -18.80 -13.44 2.38
C ILE A 65 -17.48 -12.87 1.87
N LYS A 66 -16.61 -13.68 1.26
CA LYS A 66 -15.39 -13.19 0.60
C LYS A 66 -15.69 -12.12 -0.46
N GLY A 67 -16.79 -12.25 -1.20
CA GLY A 67 -17.23 -11.21 -2.14
C GLY A 67 -17.61 -9.90 -1.46
N GLU A 68 -18.30 -9.96 -0.34
CA GLU A 68 -18.66 -8.78 0.46
C GLU A 68 -17.41 -8.08 1.04
N LEU A 69 -16.43 -8.86 1.52
CA LEU A 69 -15.16 -8.33 2.05
C LEU A 69 -14.32 -7.65 0.96
N ILE A 70 -14.22 -8.24 -0.24
CA ILE A 70 -13.54 -7.64 -1.40
C ILE A 70 -14.20 -6.32 -1.79
N GLU A 71 -15.52 -6.31 -1.91
CA GLU A 71 -16.27 -5.10 -2.27
C GLU A 71 -16.09 -4.02 -1.21
N TYR A 72 -16.22 -4.36 0.07
CA TYR A 72 -15.97 -3.43 1.15
C TYR A 72 -14.56 -2.84 1.07
N TYR A 73 -13.54 -3.67 1.04
CA TYR A 73 -12.16 -3.22 1.21
C TYR A 73 -11.61 -2.47 0.00
N ILE A 74 -12.02 -2.84 -1.21
CA ILE A 74 -11.59 -2.16 -2.45
C ILE A 74 -12.45 -0.94 -2.76
N VAL A 75 -13.79 -1.08 -2.66
CA VAL A 75 -14.72 -0.05 -3.16
C VAL A 75 -15.08 0.94 -2.06
N GLN A 76 -15.51 0.47 -0.90
CA GLN A 76 -16.01 1.34 0.17
C GLN A 76 -14.84 1.95 0.95
N TRP A 77 -13.97 1.14 1.54
CA TRP A 77 -12.81 1.63 2.27
C TRP A 77 -11.75 2.23 1.33
N GLY A 78 -11.38 1.54 0.25
CA GLY A 78 -10.32 1.97 -0.68
C GLY A 78 -10.76 3.02 -1.70
N GLY A 79 -12.06 3.32 -1.81
CA GLY A 79 -12.60 4.33 -2.72
C GLY A 79 -12.43 4.02 -4.21
N ILE A 80 -12.13 2.78 -4.61
CA ILE A 80 -11.89 2.41 -6.01
C ILE A 80 -13.18 1.86 -6.63
N LYS A 81 -13.97 2.76 -7.22
CA LYS A 81 -15.28 2.43 -7.83
C LYS A 81 -15.21 1.94 -9.29
N SER A 82 -14.02 1.93 -9.89
CA SER A 82 -13.83 1.57 -11.32
C SER A 82 -13.78 0.07 -11.59
N ASN A 83 -13.69 -0.77 -10.57
CA ASN A 83 -13.73 -2.22 -10.74
C ASN A 83 -15.15 -2.69 -11.03
N ASN A 84 -15.32 -3.45 -12.12
CA ASN A 84 -16.58 -4.12 -12.40
C ASN A 84 -16.73 -5.42 -11.59
N LYS A 85 -17.92 -6.04 -11.63
CA LYS A 85 -18.22 -7.27 -10.89
C LYS A 85 -17.31 -8.45 -11.28
N GLU A 86 -16.93 -8.54 -12.55
CA GLU A 86 -16.05 -9.60 -13.05
C GLU A 86 -14.65 -9.48 -12.45
N THR A 87 -14.11 -8.26 -12.41
CA THR A 87 -12.81 -7.96 -11.79
C THR A 87 -12.83 -8.30 -10.29
N LEU A 88 -13.86 -7.89 -9.57
CA LEU A 88 -13.99 -8.22 -8.13
C LEU A 88 -14.16 -9.72 -7.91
N THR A 89 -14.90 -10.41 -8.80
CA THR A 89 -15.02 -11.88 -8.77
C THR A 89 -13.68 -12.55 -9.03
N PHE A 90 -12.90 -12.06 -9.99
CA PHE A 90 -11.55 -12.54 -10.25
C PHE A 90 -10.66 -12.41 -8.98
N TYR A 91 -10.64 -11.26 -8.34
CA TYR A 91 -9.84 -11.05 -7.11
C TYR A 91 -10.29 -11.95 -5.95
N LYS A 92 -11.58 -12.27 -5.88
CA LYS A 92 -12.15 -13.13 -4.84
C LYS A 92 -11.78 -14.61 -5.03
N THR A 93 -11.65 -15.07 -6.27
CA THR A 93 -11.55 -16.50 -6.59
C THR A 93 -10.14 -16.98 -6.90
N LYS A 94 -9.24 -16.05 -7.26
CA LYS A 94 -7.91 -16.41 -7.72
C LYS A 94 -6.90 -16.46 -6.57
N PRO A 95 -5.94 -17.39 -6.63
CA PRO A 95 -4.83 -17.43 -5.66
C PRO A 95 -3.94 -16.20 -5.80
N ALA A 96 -3.18 -15.91 -4.74
CA ALA A 96 -2.33 -14.73 -4.66
C ALA A 96 -1.35 -14.60 -5.84
N GLU A 97 -0.78 -15.70 -6.29
CA GLU A 97 0.18 -15.73 -7.39
C GLU A 97 -0.43 -15.24 -8.71
N GLU A 98 -1.69 -15.61 -9.01
CA GLU A 98 -2.37 -15.13 -10.21
C GLU A 98 -2.64 -13.62 -10.13
N LEU A 99 -2.91 -13.07 -8.94
CA LEU A 99 -3.08 -11.63 -8.74
C LEU A 99 -1.76 -10.89 -8.92
N ILE A 100 -0.67 -11.40 -8.36
CA ILE A 100 0.67 -10.83 -8.50
C ILE A 100 1.12 -10.82 -9.98
N ASN A 101 0.81 -11.87 -10.73
CA ASN A 101 1.13 -11.98 -12.16
C ASN A 101 0.41 -10.95 -13.04
N LEU A 102 -0.63 -10.26 -12.54
CA LEU A 102 -1.21 -9.09 -13.24
C LEU A 102 -0.22 -7.91 -13.34
N GLY A 103 0.81 -7.91 -12.52
CA GLY A 103 1.82 -6.86 -12.50
C GLY A 103 1.23 -5.50 -12.16
N VAL A 104 1.68 -4.45 -12.83
CA VAL A 104 1.23 -3.06 -12.55
C VAL A 104 -0.26 -2.85 -12.82
N LYS A 105 -0.86 -3.64 -13.72
CA LYS A 105 -2.27 -3.47 -14.09
C LYS A 105 -3.19 -3.77 -12.90
N GLY A 106 -3.92 -2.76 -12.45
CA GLY A 106 -4.91 -2.88 -11.36
C GLY A 106 -4.29 -3.08 -9.97
N VAL A 107 -2.97 -2.87 -9.80
CA VAL A 107 -2.27 -3.14 -8.54
C VAL A 107 -2.88 -2.48 -7.33
N SER A 108 -3.40 -1.27 -7.43
CA SER A 108 -4.05 -0.58 -6.31
C SER A 108 -5.31 -1.31 -5.80
N SER A 109 -5.90 -2.19 -6.61
CA SER A 109 -7.05 -3.01 -6.25
C SER A 109 -6.62 -4.41 -5.81
N TRP A 110 -5.86 -5.13 -6.66
CA TRP A 110 -5.50 -6.50 -6.33
C TRP A 110 -4.55 -6.61 -5.12
N SER A 111 -3.70 -5.61 -4.86
CA SER A 111 -2.90 -5.60 -3.63
C SER A 111 -3.76 -5.47 -2.36
N LYS A 112 -4.91 -4.78 -2.42
CA LYS A 112 -5.91 -4.80 -1.33
C LYS A 112 -6.52 -6.19 -1.16
N ALA A 113 -6.86 -6.87 -2.27
CA ALA A 113 -7.33 -8.25 -2.20
C ALA A 113 -6.30 -9.17 -1.52
N LEU A 114 -5.00 -9.01 -1.83
CA LEU A 114 -3.94 -9.78 -1.19
C LEU A 114 -3.83 -9.55 0.32
N VAL A 115 -4.08 -8.33 0.81
CA VAL A 115 -4.14 -8.06 2.25
C VAL A 115 -5.25 -8.87 2.94
N LEU A 116 -6.37 -9.14 2.25
CA LEU A 116 -7.39 -10.05 2.77
C LEU A 116 -6.91 -11.50 2.81
N HIS A 117 -6.09 -11.92 1.84
CA HIS A 117 -5.50 -13.27 1.86
C HIS A 117 -4.54 -13.46 3.03
N ASP A 118 -3.66 -12.47 3.28
CA ASP A 118 -2.74 -12.48 4.41
C ASP A 118 -2.21 -11.07 4.69
N SER A 119 -2.71 -10.42 5.74
CA SER A 119 -2.33 -9.06 6.14
C SER A 119 -0.91 -8.95 6.70
N ASN A 120 -0.30 -10.07 7.11
CA ASN A 120 1.08 -10.09 7.58
C ASN A 120 2.09 -10.27 6.43
N LYS A 121 1.64 -10.84 5.31
CA LYS A 121 2.48 -11.14 4.15
C LYS A 121 2.40 -10.10 3.06
N TYR A 122 1.23 -9.48 2.89
CA TYR A 122 0.95 -8.58 1.77
C TYR A 122 0.65 -7.16 2.25
N ALA A 123 1.05 -6.18 1.45
CA ALA A 123 0.82 -4.77 1.71
C ALA A 123 0.22 -4.08 0.47
N ILE A 124 -0.51 -3.00 0.68
CA ILE A 124 -1.11 -2.24 -0.42
C ILE A 124 -0.01 -1.51 -1.20
N PHE A 125 -0.10 -1.56 -2.53
CA PHE A 125 0.74 -0.76 -3.42
C PHE A 125 -0.15 0.14 -4.28
N ASP A 126 -0.14 1.43 -4.01
CA ASP A 126 -0.92 2.42 -4.73
C ASP A 126 -0.08 3.62 -5.20
N SER A 127 -0.72 4.64 -5.77
CA SER A 127 -0.03 5.80 -6.31
C SER A 127 0.70 6.63 -5.25
N ARG A 128 0.23 6.65 -4.00
CA ARG A 128 0.90 7.37 -2.90
C ARG A 128 2.12 6.61 -2.42
N VAL A 129 1.99 5.30 -2.19
CA VAL A 129 3.12 4.43 -1.81
C VAL A 129 4.21 4.46 -2.86
N SER A 130 3.85 4.31 -4.13
CA SER A 130 4.79 4.42 -5.25
C SER A 130 5.50 5.79 -5.29
N CYS A 131 4.75 6.86 -5.14
CA CYS A 131 5.28 8.22 -5.12
C CYS A 131 6.29 8.38 -3.97
N SER A 132 5.93 7.95 -2.75
CA SER A 132 6.81 8.04 -1.58
C SER A 132 8.13 7.30 -1.78
N LEU A 133 8.10 6.07 -2.28
CA LEU A 133 9.31 5.28 -2.54
C LEU A 133 10.23 5.94 -3.58
N ASN A 134 9.66 6.58 -4.60
CA ASN A 134 10.44 7.30 -5.60
C ASN A 134 11.00 8.62 -5.06
N TYR A 135 10.19 9.39 -4.32
CA TYR A 135 10.61 10.69 -3.76
C TYR A 135 11.63 10.56 -2.64
N LEU A 136 11.55 9.53 -1.81
CA LEU A 136 12.58 9.24 -0.81
C LEU A 136 13.97 9.09 -1.43
N GLN A 137 14.07 8.48 -2.61
CA GLN A 137 15.34 8.35 -3.32
C GLN A 137 15.84 9.67 -3.91
N ILE A 138 14.94 10.60 -4.27
CA ILE A 138 15.30 11.95 -4.73
C ILE A 138 15.85 12.77 -3.57
N ILE A 139 15.07 12.84 -2.47
CA ILE A 139 15.39 13.65 -1.28
C ILE A 139 16.74 13.24 -0.66
N ASN A 140 17.04 11.94 -0.68
CA ASN A 140 18.30 11.41 -0.14
C ASN A 140 19.41 11.26 -1.20
N GLU A 141 19.22 11.85 -2.38
CA GLU A 141 20.22 11.86 -3.47
C GLU A 141 20.81 10.49 -3.80
N SER A 142 19.98 9.43 -3.69
CA SER A 142 20.39 8.04 -3.90
C SER A 142 21.21 7.88 -5.20
N ASN A 143 22.33 7.15 -5.13
CA ASN A 143 23.20 6.94 -6.29
C ASN A 143 22.60 5.95 -7.29
N ASN A 144 21.93 4.91 -6.78
CA ASN A 144 21.38 3.82 -7.60
C ASN A 144 19.85 3.83 -7.51
N LYS A 145 19.23 4.86 -8.11
CA LYS A 145 17.77 5.02 -8.06
C LYS A 145 17.04 3.91 -8.82
N ILE A 146 16.06 3.34 -8.13
CA ILE A 146 15.18 2.29 -8.66
C ILE A 146 13.81 2.90 -8.87
N LEU A 147 13.27 2.81 -10.08
CA LEU A 147 11.95 3.33 -10.39
C LEU A 147 10.85 2.34 -10.01
N PHE A 148 10.15 2.62 -8.93
CA PHE A 148 8.87 1.95 -8.64
C PHE A 148 7.80 2.40 -9.64
N PRO A 149 6.86 1.50 -10.04
CA PRO A 149 5.87 1.81 -11.06
C PRO A 149 5.08 3.08 -10.78
N ILE A 150 5.09 4.02 -11.70
CA ILE A 150 4.33 5.29 -11.59
C ILE A 150 2.85 5.00 -11.90
N LEU A 151 2.00 5.13 -10.89
CA LEU A 151 0.57 4.83 -10.99
C LEU A 151 -0.27 6.10 -11.15
N PRO A 152 -1.35 6.06 -11.95
CA PRO A 152 -2.27 7.18 -12.06
C PRO A 152 -2.89 7.52 -10.70
N SER A 153 -3.14 8.81 -10.46
CA SER A 153 -3.74 9.29 -9.21
C SER A 153 -4.80 10.36 -9.50
N ARG A 154 -5.88 10.33 -8.71
CA ARG A 154 -6.89 11.41 -8.69
C ARG A 154 -6.45 12.61 -7.85
N ASN A 155 -5.44 12.44 -7.01
CA ASN A 155 -4.84 13.54 -6.26
C ASN A 155 -3.95 14.36 -7.21
N ASN A 156 -4.27 15.65 -7.37
CA ASN A 156 -3.58 16.54 -8.31
C ASN A 156 -2.08 16.66 -7.99
N LYS A 157 -1.71 16.71 -6.71
CA LYS A 157 -0.31 16.82 -6.29
C LYS A 157 0.49 15.58 -6.68
N ILE A 158 -0.04 14.39 -6.40
CA ILE A 158 0.56 13.11 -6.84
C ILE A 158 0.62 13.03 -8.37
N SER A 159 -0.43 13.48 -9.07
CA SER A 159 -0.45 13.49 -10.54
C SER A 159 0.63 14.40 -11.14
N SER A 160 0.85 15.57 -10.55
CA SER A 160 1.93 16.50 -10.95
C SER A 160 3.31 15.92 -10.64
N ALA A 161 3.49 15.35 -9.45
CA ALA A 161 4.71 14.65 -9.06
C ALA A 161 5.05 13.50 -10.00
N ASN A 162 4.05 12.75 -10.44
CA ASN A 162 4.22 11.67 -11.42
C ASN A 162 4.69 12.17 -12.80
N LYS A 163 4.24 13.36 -13.23
CA LYS A 163 4.74 13.99 -14.47
C LYS A 163 6.22 14.35 -14.34
N TYR A 164 6.60 14.94 -13.21
CA TYR A 164 8.00 15.27 -12.91
C TYR A 164 8.87 14.01 -12.88
N LEU A 165 8.45 12.98 -12.13
CA LEU A 165 9.15 11.69 -12.08
C LEU A 165 9.41 11.08 -13.46
N LYS A 166 8.43 11.11 -14.37
CA LYS A 166 8.60 10.62 -15.75
C LYS A 166 9.70 11.35 -16.53
N GLN A 167 9.91 12.63 -16.24
CA GLN A 167 10.94 13.43 -16.89
C GLN A 167 12.34 13.08 -16.38
N ILE A 168 12.51 13.00 -15.05
CA ILE A 168 13.82 12.84 -14.41
C ILE A 168 14.29 11.39 -14.30
N SER A 169 13.38 10.40 -14.34
CA SER A 169 13.69 8.99 -14.08
C SER A 169 14.09 8.18 -15.33
N LYS A 170 14.48 8.84 -16.43
CA LYS A 170 14.84 8.16 -17.69
C LYS A 170 15.95 7.14 -17.51
N ASN A 171 16.93 7.44 -16.68
CA ASN A 171 18.11 6.65 -16.41
C ASN A 171 18.04 5.79 -15.12
N TRP A 172 16.88 5.77 -14.45
CA TRP A 172 16.70 4.95 -13.25
C TRP A 172 16.54 3.48 -13.64
N VAL A 173 16.96 2.59 -12.74
CA VAL A 173 16.75 1.15 -12.91
C VAL A 173 15.26 0.85 -12.86
N LYS A 174 14.71 0.35 -13.96
CA LYS A 174 13.29 0.00 -14.06
C LYS A 174 13.06 -1.42 -13.56
N LEU A 175 12.11 -1.57 -12.65
CA LEU A 175 11.68 -2.88 -12.17
C LEU A 175 10.86 -3.61 -13.25
N LYS A 176 11.05 -4.91 -13.36
CA LYS A 176 10.21 -5.77 -14.22
C LYS A 176 8.78 -5.78 -13.69
N ASN A 177 7.82 -5.75 -14.62
CA ASN A 177 6.40 -5.67 -14.33
C ASN A 177 5.89 -6.82 -13.43
N ASP A 178 6.45 -8.00 -13.58
CA ASP A 178 6.11 -9.22 -12.83
C ASP A 178 6.89 -9.37 -11.52
N LYS A 179 7.92 -8.52 -11.27
CA LYS A 179 8.82 -8.65 -10.11
C LYS A 179 8.77 -7.47 -9.12
N PHE A 180 8.21 -6.33 -9.52
CA PHE A 180 8.24 -5.14 -8.68
C PHE A 180 7.55 -5.34 -7.33
N TYR A 181 6.45 -6.12 -7.31
CA TYR A 181 5.67 -6.31 -6.09
C TYR A 181 6.37 -7.23 -5.08
N GLU A 182 7.05 -8.27 -5.57
CA GLU A 182 7.90 -9.12 -4.72
C GLU A 182 9.04 -8.31 -4.10
N LEU A 183 9.70 -7.45 -4.89
CA LEU A 183 10.76 -6.55 -4.41
C LEU A 183 10.23 -5.52 -3.40
N TYR A 184 9.04 -4.98 -3.64
CA TYR A 184 8.36 -4.09 -2.69
C TYR A 184 8.09 -4.80 -1.36
N LEU A 185 7.53 -6.01 -1.39
CA LEU A 185 7.30 -6.79 -0.18
C LEU A 185 8.60 -7.15 0.55
N SER A 186 9.65 -7.53 -0.17
CA SER A 186 10.98 -7.78 0.43
C SER A 186 11.50 -6.55 1.15
N LEU A 187 11.44 -5.38 0.50
CA LEU A 187 11.84 -4.10 1.10
C LEU A 187 11.07 -3.80 2.38
N LEU A 188 9.74 -3.97 2.37
CA LEU A 188 8.92 -3.73 3.57
C LEU A 188 9.22 -4.73 4.68
N ASN A 189 9.36 -6.02 4.36
CA ASN A 189 9.62 -7.07 5.36
C ASN A 189 10.99 -6.89 6.04
N GLU A 190 12.03 -6.61 5.25
CA GLU A 190 13.35 -6.34 5.80
C GLU A 190 13.36 -5.10 6.69
N THR A 191 12.72 -4.01 6.24
CA THR A 191 12.56 -2.78 7.03
C THR A 191 11.76 -3.03 8.32
N ALA A 192 10.67 -3.80 8.23
CA ALA A 192 9.82 -4.13 9.39
C ALA A 192 10.59 -4.94 10.44
N LYS A 193 11.40 -5.90 9.99
CA LYS A 193 12.27 -6.71 10.85
C LYS A 193 13.29 -5.83 11.59
N ASP A 194 13.98 -4.94 10.87
CA ASP A 194 15.00 -4.06 11.46
C ASP A 194 14.41 -3.04 12.45
N LEU A 195 13.14 -2.68 12.28
CA LEU A 195 12.43 -1.72 13.14
C LEU A 195 11.54 -2.37 14.21
N ASN A 196 11.48 -3.70 14.28
CA ASN A 196 10.59 -4.44 15.16
C ASN A 196 9.12 -3.96 15.03
N THR A 197 8.64 -3.86 13.79
CA THR A 197 7.28 -3.44 13.44
C THR A 197 6.68 -4.39 12.39
N ASN A 198 5.52 -4.06 11.83
CA ASN A 198 4.90 -4.83 10.76
C ASN A 198 4.86 -4.05 9.43
N ILE A 199 4.68 -4.78 8.32
CA ILE A 199 4.67 -4.19 6.96
C ILE A 199 3.51 -3.21 6.75
N SER A 200 2.38 -3.41 7.43
CA SER A 200 1.23 -2.51 7.35
C SER A 200 1.54 -1.12 7.88
N MET A 201 2.32 -1.02 8.98
CA MET A 201 2.75 0.26 9.54
C MET A 201 3.62 1.04 8.56
N ILE A 202 4.56 0.36 7.90
CA ILE A 202 5.47 1.01 6.93
C ILE A 202 4.70 1.44 5.69
N GLU A 203 3.84 0.56 5.15
CA GLU A 203 2.99 0.88 4.00
C GLU A 203 2.09 2.09 4.29
N MET A 204 1.43 2.11 5.45
CA MET A 204 0.56 3.20 5.86
C MET A 204 1.33 4.52 6.06
N LEU A 205 2.57 4.46 6.56
CA LEU A 205 3.43 5.64 6.67
C LEU A 205 3.81 6.19 5.30
N LEU A 206 4.22 5.34 4.37
CA LEU A 206 4.49 5.73 2.98
C LEU A 206 3.27 6.37 2.32
N PHE A 207 2.09 5.79 2.52
CA PHE A 207 0.83 6.34 2.02
C PHE A 207 0.55 7.73 2.62
N ALA A 208 0.66 7.88 3.93
CA ALA A 208 0.33 9.12 4.63
C ALA A 208 1.25 10.27 4.26
N LYS A 209 2.56 10.01 4.14
CA LYS A 209 3.59 11.02 3.95
C LYS A 209 3.86 11.39 2.48
N ALA A 210 3.16 10.78 1.53
CA ALA A 210 3.41 11.00 0.10
C ALA A 210 3.38 12.48 -0.33
N THR A 211 2.41 13.25 0.16
CA THR A 211 2.29 14.67 -0.20
C THR A 211 3.31 15.56 0.50
N GLU A 212 3.72 15.20 1.72
CA GLU A 212 4.79 15.91 2.44
C GLU A 212 6.17 15.68 1.80
N LEU A 213 6.41 14.46 1.28
CA LEU A 213 7.65 14.16 0.56
C LEU A 213 7.75 14.93 -0.75
N ILE A 214 6.64 15.13 -1.46
CA ILE A 214 6.62 15.95 -2.69
C ILE A 214 7.04 17.39 -2.39
N ASP A 215 6.63 17.95 -1.25
CA ASP A 215 6.93 19.35 -0.88
C ASP A 215 8.41 19.60 -0.58
N LYS A 216 9.21 18.55 -0.45
CA LYS A 216 10.65 18.65 -0.16
C LYS A 216 11.51 18.68 -1.43
N VAL A 217 10.91 18.53 -2.60
CA VAL A 217 11.56 18.50 -3.92
C VAL A 217 11.05 19.63 -4.79
#